data_0f9bad1e77c05b683240ca0f1023b9af
#
_entry.id   0f9bad1e77c05b683240ca0f1023b9af
#
_cell.length_a   1.000
_cell.length_b   1.000
_cell.length_c   1.000
_cell.angle_alpha   90.00
_cell.angle_beta   90.00
_cell.angle_gamma   90.00
#
_symmetry.space_group_name_H-M   'P 1'
#
loop_
_entity.id
_entity.type
_entity.pdbx_description
1 polymer ?
#
loop_
_entity_poly.entity_id
_entity_poly.type
_entity_poly.pdbx_seq_one_letter_code
_entity_poly.pdbx_strand_id
1 'polypeptide(L)'
;LLKNDLPRLAILFLQPILIALLLSVVANDKVFDIYEDTKSILFSLSCAGIWIGLFNSIQEICKERVILKREYMGDLKLHWYVLSKFAVQTILGLVQALLITGIFTLTVGAADKGILFSGPFVETFITVWLTIEAAMALGFVISSLAKSGDKAMTLAPFVLIIQLLFSGILFELKGAGEKISYVTISKWSVESLGSIARLNDLTMKIQQQIPTAEHKFQEIFKSTGAHLTQNWLIMGGMTIVCMILCTVLLRSLSKDGR
;
A
#
# COMPACT_ATOMS: atom_id res chain seq x y z
N LEU A 1 14.97 20.78 2.30
CA LEU A 1 14.61 20.76 0.87
C LEU A 1 13.09 20.73 0.68
N LEU A 2 12.34 19.84 1.34
CA LEU A 2 10.86 19.78 1.25
C LEU A 2 10.17 21.05 1.73
N LYS A 3 10.68 21.71 2.75
CA LYS A 3 10.09 22.93 3.33
C LYS A 3 10.09 24.14 2.39
N ASN A 4 10.92 24.13 1.34
CA ASN A 4 11.02 25.22 0.36
C ASN A 4 10.21 24.95 -0.93
N ASP A 5 9.54 23.79 -1.05
CA ASP A 5 8.74 23.41 -2.22
C ASP A 5 7.26 23.26 -1.82
N LEU A 6 6.66 24.39 -1.43
CA LEU A 6 5.26 24.48 -1.00
C LEU A 6 4.26 23.86 -2.01
N PRO A 7 4.40 24.07 -3.34
CA PRO A 7 3.48 23.47 -4.31
C PRO A 7 3.53 21.95 -4.29
N ARG A 8 4.73 21.35 -4.16
CA ARG A 8 4.89 19.90 -4.05
C ARG A 8 4.26 19.33 -2.77
N LEU A 9 4.49 20.01 -1.64
CA LEU A 9 3.86 19.61 -0.38
C LEU A 9 2.33 19.70 -0.45
N ALA A 10 1.80 20.76 -1.04
CA ALA A 10 0.35 20.91 -1.22
C ALA A 10 -0.25 19.76 -2.03
N ILE A 11 0.38 19.34 -3.13
CA ILE A 11 -0.06 18.20 -3.94
C ILE A 11 0.01 16.90 -3.13
N LEU A 12 1.09 16.67 -2.37
CA LEU A 12 1.26 15.47 -1.55
C LEU A 12 0.17 15.31 -0.47
N PHE A 13 -0.30 16.42 0.12
CA PHE A 13 -1.40 16.39 1.09
C PHE A 13 -2.78 16.41 0.44
N LEU A 14 -2.93 17.07 -0.71
CA LEU A 14 -4.19 17.12 -1.43
C LEU A 14 -4.55 15.76 -2.04
N GLN A 15 -3.56 14.99 -2.48
CA GLN A 15 -3.76 13.69 -3.12
C GLN A 15 -4.56 12.69 -2.25
N PRO A 16 -4.21 12.37 -1.00
CA PRO A 16 -4.98 11.44 -0.16
C PRO A 16 -6.39 11.97 0.15
N ILE A 17 -6.56 13.28 0.27
CA ILE A 17 -7.85 13.90 0.51
C ILE A 17 -8.77 13.72 -0.70
N LEU A 18 -8.27 14.03 -1.91
CA LEU A 18 -9.05 13.87 -3.14
C LEU A 18 -9.43 12.41 -3.38
N ILE A 19 -8.49 11.47 -3.17
CA ILE A 19 -8.76 10.04 -3.33
C ILE A 19 -9.82 9.58 -2.32
N ALA A 20 -9.72 9.98 -1.06
CA ALA A 20 -10.70 9.61 -0.04
C ALA A 20 -12.10 10.16 -0.37
N LEU A 21 -12.20 11.40 -0.86
CA LEU A 21 -13.47 11.99 -1.31
C LEU A 21 -14.03 11.25 -2.53
N LEU A 22 -13.19 10.86 -3.50
CA LEU A 22 -13.63 10.06 -4.64
C LEU A 22 -14.16 8.69 -4.20
N LEU A 23 -13.48 8.03 -3.26
CA LEU A 23 -13.98 6.78 -2.67
C LEU A 23 -15.32 6.98 -1.99
N SER A 24 -15.51 8.09 -1.28
CA SER A 24 -16.79 8.44 -0.65
C SER A 24 -17.93 8.64 -1.65
N VAL A 25 -17.65 9.26 -2.81
CA VAL A 25 -18.67 9.45 -3.87
C VAL A 25 -19.08 8.13 -4.52
N VAL A 26 -18.14 7.17 -4.63
CA VAL A 26 -18.40 5.85 -5.24
C VAL A 26 -19.00 4.88 -4.23
N ALA A 27 -18.80 5.10 -2.93
CA ALA A 27 -19.31 4.24 -1.88
C ALA A 27 -20.86 4.30 -1.82
N ASN A 28 -21.46 3.13 -1.76
CA ASN A 28 -22.90 3.02 -1.53
C ASN A 28 -23.20 3.17 -0.03
N ASP A 29 -24.43 3.60 0.32
CA ASP A 29 -24.91 3.72 1.71
C ASP A 29 -24.89 2.37 2.48
N LYS A 30 -24.73 1.25 1.77
CA LYS A 30 -24.73 -0.12 2.31
C LYS A 30 -23.33 -0.74 2.42
N VAL A 31 -22.29 0.06 2.29
CA VAL A 31 -20.93 -0.38 2.61
C VAL A 31 -20.90 -0.83 4.08
N PHE A 32 -20.23 -1.94 4.37
CA PHE A 32 -20.23 -2.70 5.63
C PHE A 32 -21.50 -3.51 5.96
N ASP A 33 -22.53 -3.45 5.11
CA ASP A 33 -23.73 -4.32 5.19
C ASP A 33 -23.73 -5.38 4.09
N ILE A 34 -23.26 -5.03 2.87
CA ILE A 34 -23.21 -5.91 1.72
C ILE A 34 -21.75 -6.32 1.43
N TYR A 35 -21.54 -7.63 1.27
CA TYR A 35 -20.21 -8.22 1.04
C TYR A 35 -19.48 -7.65 -0.18
N GLU A 36 -20.15 -7.61 -1.35
CA GLU A 36 -19.51 -7.19 -2.61
C GLU A 36 -19.16 -5.68 -2.60
N ASP A 37 -20.03 -4.84 -2.06
CA ASP A 37 -19.77 -3.40 -1.94
C ASP A 37 -18.62 -3.14 -0.98
N THR A 38 -18.61 -3.82 0.17
CA THR A 38 -17.54 -3.71 1.16
C THR A 38 -16.20 -4.18 0.59
N LYS A 39 -16.19 -5.35 -0.06
CA LYS A 39 -14.99 -5.91 -0.69
C LYS A 39 -14.41 -4.96 -1.74
N SER A 40 -15.27 -4.40 -2.60
CA SER A 40 -14.87 -3.50 -3.69
C SER A 40 -14.28 -2.18 -3.17
N ILE A 41 -14.89 -1.58 -2.15
CA ILE A 41 -14.40 -0.31 -1.59
C ILE A 41 -13.09 -0.50 -0.81
N LEU A 42 -12.93 -1.61 -0.07
CA LEU A 42 -11.69 -1.93 0.63
C LEU A 42 -10.56 -2.25 -0.33
N PHE A 43 -10.84 -2.93 -1.44
CA PHE A 43 -9.90 -3.12 -2.52
C PHE A 43 -9.45 -1.77 -3.11
N SER A 44 -10.39 -0.86 -3.35
CA SER A 44 -10.10 0.48 -3.85
C SER A 44 -9.26 1.30 -2.87
N LEU A 45 -9.52 1.18 -1.56
CA LEU A 45 -8.70 1.81 -0.51
C LEU A 45 -7.27 1.24 -0.48
N SER A 46 -7.11 -0.06 -0.64
CA SER A 46 -5.79 -0.71 -0.76
C SER A 46 -5.03 -0.20 -1.98
N CYS A 47 -5.69 -0.15 -3.14
CA CYS A 47 -5.11 0.38 -4.37
C CYS A 47 -4.69 1.85 -4.22
N ALA A 48 -5.49 2.67 -3.54
CA ALA A 48 -5.16 4.06 -3.23
C ALA A 48 -3.89 4.17 -2.37
N GLY A 49 -3.76 3.34 -1.33
CA GLY A 49 -2.55 3.28 -0.51
C GLY A 49 -1.31 2.91 -1.31
N ILE A 50 -1.39 1.90 -2.18
CA ILE A 50 -0.30 1.49 -3.07
C ILE A 50 0.07 2.63 -4.04
N TRP A 51 -0.92 3.28 -4.61
CA TRP A 51 -0.72 4.41 -5.52
C TRP A 51 0.02 5.54 -4.82
N ILE A 52 -0.47 5.98 -3.66
CA ILE A 52 0.16 7.05 -2.87
C ILE A 52 1.62 6.71 -2.58
N GLY A 53 1.89 5.53 -2.03
CA GLY A 53 3.25 5.11 -1.66
C GLY A 53 4.20 5.05 -2.85
N LEU A 54 3.76 4.45 -3.96
CA LEU A 54 4.57 4.30 -5.17
C LEU A 54 4.94 5.67 -5.77
N PHE A 55 3.95 6.57 -5.95
CA PHE A 55 4.19 7.88 -6.55
C PHE A 55 5.02 8.81 -5.67
N ASN A 56 4.96 8.67 -4.35
CA ASN A 56 5.82 9.44 -3.44
C ASN A 56 7.30 9.15 -3.65
N SER A 57 7.66 7.92 -4.02
CA SER A 57 9.04 7.43 -3.95
C SER A 57 9.67 7.10 -5.29
N ILE A 58 8.87 6.85 -6.34
CA ILE A 58 9.34 6.32 -7.62
C ILE A 58 10.37 7.20 -8.34
N GLN A 59 10.41 8.49 -8.05
CA GLN A 59 11.36 9.43 -8.66
C GLN A 59 12.44 9.92 -7.68
N GLU A 60 12.39 9.56 -6.42
CA GLU A 60 13.23 10.17 -5.38
C GLU A 60 14.74 9.92 -5.57
N ILE A 61 15.12 8.72 -5.98
CA ILE A 61 16.52 8.35 -6.17
C ILE A 61 17.02 8.74 -7.56
N CYS A 62 16.23 8.44 -8.60
CA CYS A 62 16.66 8.67 -9.99
C CYS A 62 16.86 10.16 -10.31
N LYS A 63 16.12 11.07 -9.66
CA LYS A 63 16.33 12.53 -9.80
C LYS A 63 17.67 13.00 -9.23
N GLU A 64 18.17 12.35 -8.20
CA GLU A 64 19.43 12.71 -7.53
C GLU A 64 20.61 11.85 -7.99
N ARG A 65 20.44 11.00 -9.00
CA ARG A 65 21.43 10.00 -9.41
C ARG A 65 22.82 10.60 -9.74
N VAL A 66 22.86 11.77 -10.38
CA VAL A 66 24.12 12.46 -10.72
C VAL A 66 24.83 12.94 -9.46
N ILE A 67 24.09 13.53 -8.54
CA ILE A 67 24.62 14.02 -7.25
C ILE A 67 25.08 12.83 -6.41
N LEU A 68 24.26 11.78 -6.33
CA LEU A 68 24.55 10.57 -5.59
C LEU A 68 25.85 9.89 -6.07
N LYS A 69 26.08 9.83 -7.38
CA LYS A 69 27.32 9.29 -7.95
C LYS A 69 28.54 10.09 -7.52
N ARG A 70 28.47 11.41 -7.49
CA ARG A 70 29.55 12.29 -7.05
C ARG A 70 29.82 12.16 -5.55
N GLU A 71 28.77 12.11 -4.72
CA GLU A 71 28.89 11.98 -3.27
C GLU A 71 29.38 10.58 -2.87
N TYR A 72 29.03 9.55 -3.63
CA TYR A 72 29.55 8.20 -3.42
C TYR A 72 31.07 8.10 -3.62
N MET A 73 31.64 8.88 -4.55
CA MET A 73 33.09 9.00 -4.70
C MET A 73 33.75 9.72 -3.51
N GLY A 74 33.00 10.48 -2.72
CA GLY A 74 33.39 11.14 -1.48
C GLY A 74 33.12 10.33 -0.19
N ASP A 75 32.99 8.99 -0.30
CA ASP A 75 32.81 8.05 0.81
C ASP A 75 31.39 8.02 1.46
N LEU A 76 30.36 8.44 0.71
CA LEU A 76 28.97 8.33 1.16
C LEU A 76 28.56 6.86 1.38
N LYS A 77 28.05 6.54 2.57
CA LYS A 77 27.48 5.22 2.86
C LYS A 77 26.05 5.11 2.34
N LEU A 78 25.85 4.39 1.24
CA LEU A 78 24.57 4.27 0.53
C LEU A 78 23.39 3.84 1.41
N HIS A 79 23.62 2.94 2.38
CA HIS A 79 22.56 2.49 3.28
C HIS A 79 22.00 3.62 4.16
N TRP A 80 22.84 4.55 4.64
CA TRP A 80 22.40 5.72 5.39
C TRP A 80 21.65 6.72 4.51
N TYR A 81 22.08 6.88 3.25
CA TYR A 81 21.36 7.69 2.27
C TYR A 81 19.93 7.15 2.03
N VAL A 82 19.81 5.85 1.71
CA VAL A 82 18.51 5.21 1.46
C VAL A 82 17.62 5.29 2.69
N LEU A 83 18.17 5.01 3.88
CA LEU A 83 17.45 5.07 5.14
C LEU A 83 16.96 6.49 5.46
N SER A 84 17.79 7.52 5.26
CA SER A 84 17.40 8.91 5.50
C SER A 84 16.27 9.37 4.58
N LYS A 85 16.32 8.98 3.30
CA LYS A 85 15.24 9.27 2.35
C LYS A 85 13.95 8.57 2.74
N PHE A 86 14.05 7.28 3.10
CA PHE A 86 12.89 6.51 3.54
C PHE A 86 12.28 7.10 4.81
N ALA A 87 13.07 7.46 5.82
CA ALA A 87 12.58 8.05 7.06
C ALA A 87 11.76 9.33 6.84
N VAL A 88 12.19 10.21 5.92
CA VAL A 88 11.44 11.41 5.57
C VAL A 88 10.11 11.04 4.90
N GLN A 89 10.12 10.08 3.98
CA GLN A 89 8.93 9.63 3.29
C GLN A 89 7.96 8.88 4.22
N THR A 90 8.46 8.13 5.21
CA THR A 90 7.65 7.49 6.26
C THR A 90 6.83 8.50 7.05
N ILE A 91 7.41 9.65 7.42
CA ILE A 91 6.67 10.71 8.11
C ILE A 91 5.55 11.25 7.21
N LEU A 92 5.82 11.48 5.94
CA LEU A 92 4.80 11.91 4.97
C LEU A 92 3.72 10.85 4.78
N GLY A 93 4.11 9.58 4.60
CA GLY A 93 3.21 8.44 4.47
C GLY A 93 2.29 8.25 5.67
N LEU A 94 2.82 8.47 6.88
CA LEU A 94 2.02 8.41 8.11
C LEU A 94 0.90 9.48 8.11
N VAL A 95 1.22 10.72 7.74
CA VAL A 95 0.22 11.79 7.64
C VAL A 95 -0.79 11.51 6.53
N GLN A 96 -0.34 11.02 5.39
CA GLN A 96 -1.21 10.65 4.27
C GLN A 96 -2.15 9.48 4.62
N ALA A 97 -1.64 8.46 5.33
CA ALA A 97 -2.46 7.37 5.85
C ALA A 97 -3.52 7.85 6.82
N LEU A 98 -3.16 8.79 7.71
CA LEU A 98 -4.11 9.39 8.66
C LEU A 98 -5.20 10.17 7.93
N LEU A 99 -4.85 10.96 6.92
CA LEU A 99 -5.80 11.75 6.14
C LEU A 99 -6.77 10.85 5.36
N ILE A 100 -6.25 9.86 4.60
CA ILE A 100 -7.12 9.00 3.79
C ILE A 100 -8.00 8.12 4.67
N THR A 101 -7.48 7.52 5.74
CA THR A 101 -8.25 6.67 6.65
C THR A 101 -9.25 7.50 7.44
N GLY A 102 -8.85 8.69 7.91
CA GLY A 102 -9.74 9.59 8.65
C GLY A 102 -10.95 10.03 7.82
N ILE A 103 -10.72 10.52 6.61
CA ILE A 103 -11.80 10.94 5.71
C ILE A 103 -12.64 9.74 5.31
N PHE A 104 -12.03 8.60 4.94
CA PHE A 104 -12.73 7.38 4.58
C PHE A 104 -13.67 6.92 5.70
N THR A 105 -13.18 6.86 6.94
CA THR A 105 -13.99 6.42 8.09
C THR A 105 -15.13 7.39 8.40
N LEU A 106 -14.92 8.69 8.22
CA LEU A 106 -15.95 9.72 8.47
C LEU A 106 -17.02 9.74 7.40
N THR A 107 -16.70 9.39 6.15
CA THR A 107 -17.62 9.54 5.01
C THR A 107 -18.24 8.22 4.56
N VAL A 108 -17.47 7.14 4.56
CA VAL A 108 -17.92 5.80 4.13
C VAL A 108 -18.34 4.95 5.32
N GLY A 109 -17.69 5.17 6.47
CA GLY A 109 -17.93 4.40 7.68
C GLY A 109 -16.79 3.43 7.99
N ALA A 110 -17.03 2.59 9.00
CA ALA A 110 -16.11 1.56 9.44
C ALA A 110 -16.89 0.36 9.99
N ALA A 111 -16.23 -0.79 10.17
CA ALA A 111 -16.80 -1.96 10.85
C ALA A 111 -17.20 -1.63 12.28
N ASP A 112 -18.17 -2.36 12.85
CA ASP A 112 -18.67 -2.12 14.21
C ASP A 112 -17.63 -2.33 15.30
N LYS A 113 -16.71 -3.29 15.11
CA LYS A 113 -15.73 -3.72 16.12
C LYS A 113 -14.38 -4.02 15.48
N GLY A 114 -13.31 -3.57 16.14
CA GLY A 114 -11.95 -3.98 15.80
C GLY A 114 -11.67 -5.44 16.17
N ILE A 115 -10.51 -5.95 15.74
CA ILE A 115 -10.02 -7.30 16.01
C ILE A 115 -9.04 -7.28 17.19
N LEU A 116 -8.06 -6.36 17.16
CA LEU A 116 -6.99 -6.21 18.15
C LEU A 116 -7.25 -5.03 19.09
N PHE A 117 -7.81 -3.95 18.55
CA PHE A 117 -8.09 -2.72 19.29
C PHE A 117 -9.60 -2.53 19.50
N SER A 118 -9.96 -1.64 20.40
CA SER A 118 -11.37 -1.36 20.72
C SER A 118 -12.16 -0.76 19.53
N GLY A 119 -11.47 -0.25 18.51
CA GLY A 119 -12.08 0.34 17.32
C GLY A 119 -11.34 -0.03 16.03
N PRO A 120 -12.07 -0.22 14.92
CA PRO A 120 -11.50 -0.61 13.63
C PRO A 120 -10.65 0.48 12.99
N PHE A 121 -10.80 1.74 13.40
CA PHE A 121 -10.05 2.86 12.84
C PHE A 121 -8.54 2.68 12.94
N VAL A 122 -8.04 2.29 14.14
CA VAL A 122 -6.59 2.14 14.37
C VAL A 122 -6.02 1.00 13.53
N GLU A 123 -6.76 -0.10 13.39
CA GLU A 123 -6.35 -1.25 12.59
C GLU A 123 -6.32 -0.90 11.08
N THR A 124 -7.34 -0.21 10.61
CA THR A 124 -7.41 0.29 9.23
C THR A 124 -6.27 1.28 8.95
N PHE A 125 -6.03 2.22 9.87
CA PHE A 125 -4.93 3.18 9.75
C PHE A 125 -3.57 2.48 9.68
N ILE A 126 -3.27 1.52 10.56
CA ILE A 126 -2.02 0.77 10.54
C ILE A 126 -1.89 0.00 9.23
N THR A 127 -2.97 -0.65 8.76
CA THR A 127 -2.96 -1.41 7.51
C THR A 127 -2.69 -0.51 6.30
N VAL A 128 -3.37 0.63 6.20
CA VAL A 128 -3.17 1.60 5.11
C VAL A 128 -1.76 2.21 5.17
N TRP A 129 -1.27 2.55 6.36
CA TRP A 129 0.08 3.04 6.54
C TRP A 129 1.13 2.02 6.10
N LEU A 130 1.05 0.76 6.54
CA LEU A 130 1.95 -0.31 6.11
C LEU A 130 1.87 -0.57 4.60
N THR A 131 0.68 -0.44 4.01
CA THR A 131 0.49 -0.52 2.55
C THR A 131 1.25 0.59 1.83
N ILE A 132 1.15 1.83 2.32
CA ILE A 132 1.87 2.99 1.78
C ILE A 132 3.39 2.78 1.93
N GLU A 133 3.87 2.32 3.10
CA GLU A 133 5.29 2.07 3.36
C GLU A 133 5.87 0.99 2.44
N ALA A 134 5.17 -0.14 2.29
CA ALA A 134 5.61 -1.20 1.40
C ALA A 134 5.64 -0.75 -0.08
N ALA A 135 4.65 0.02 -0.50
CA ALA A 135 4.61 0.59 -1.85
C ALA A 135 5.70 1.65 -2.07
N MET A 136 6.00 2.47 -1.06
CA MET A 136 7.14 3.40 -1.09
C MET A 136 8.47 2.67 -1.24
N ALA A 137 8.69 1.62 -0.46
CA ALA A 137 9.91 0.82 -0.55
C ALA A 137 10.06 0.18 -1.95
N LEU A 138 8.97 -0.31 -2.53
CA LEU A 138 8.94 -0.80 -3.91
C LEU A 138 9.27 0.32 -4.92
N GLY A 139 8.73 1.51 -4.73
CA GLY A 139 9.03 2.68 -5.56
C GLY A 139 10.51 3.08 -5.48
N PHE A 140 11.16 2.97 -4.32
CA PHE A 140 12.62 3.17 -4.20
C PHE A 140 13.41 2.13 -5.00
N VAL A 141 12.99 0.87 -5.03
CA VAL A 141 13.63 -0.17 -5.87
C VAL A 141 13.54 0.23 -7.35
N ILE A 142 12.36 0.63 -7.83
CA ILE A 142 12.17 1.07 -9.21
C ILE A 142 13.01 2.31 -9.52
N SER A 143 13.01 3.29 -8.60
CA SER A 143 13.79 4.51 -8.71
C SER A 143 15.29 4.24 -8.79
N SER A 144 15.79 3.23 -8.08
CA SER A 144 17.19 2.83 -8.12
C SER A 144 17.59 2.22 -9.48
N LEU A 145 16.68 1.49 -10.14
CA LEU A 145 16.89 0.88 -11.45
C LEU A 145 16.76 1.88 -12.59
N ALA A 146 15.89 2.85 -12.47
CA ALA A 146 15.61 3.81 -13.54
C ALA A 146 16.76 4.80 -13.73
N LYS A 147 17.07 5.11 -15.01
CA LYS A 147 18.12 6.09 -15.35
C LYS A 147 17.63 7.54 -15.28
N SER A 148 16.31 7.77 -15.31
CA SER A 148 15.70 9.11 -15.24
C SER A 148 14.31 9.02 -14.63
N GLY A 149 13.80 10.16 -14.12
CA GLY A 149 12.46 10.25 -13.53
C GLY A 149 11.34 9.83 -14.50
N ASP A 150 11.47 10.21 -15.79
CA ASP A 150 10.47 9.87 -16.81
C ASP A 150 10.41 8.36 -17.06
N LYS A 151 11.57 7.69 -17.11
CA LYS A 151 11.63 6.23 -17.23
C LYS A 151 11.06 5.52 -16.00
N ALA A 152 11.29 6.06 -14.83
CA ALA A 152 10.70 5.53 -13.59
C ALA A 152 9.17 5.65 -13.64
N MET A 153 8.64 6.80 -14.02
CA MET A 153 7.20 7.03 -14.16
C MET A 153 6.53 6.14 -15.20
N THR A 154 7.24 5.82 -16.30
CA THR A 154 6.72 4.90 -17.33
C THR A 154 6.55 3.47 -16.79
N LEU A 155 7.32 3.06 -15.78
CA LEU A 155 7.19 1.75 -15.13
C LEU A 155 6.03 1.68 -14.12
N ALA A 156 5.59 2.82 -13.58
CA ALA A 156 4.55 2.87 -12.55
C ALA A 156 3.24 2.14 -12.95
N PRO A 157 2.65 2.38 -14.13
CA PRO A 157 1.41 1.70 -14.52
C PRO A 157 1.57 0.18 -14.59
N PHE A 158 2.71 -0.34 -15.06
CA PHE A 158 2.95 -1.79 -15.12
C PHE A 158 2.99 -2.41 -13.73
N VAL A 159 3.66 -1.76 -12.79
CA VAL A 159 3.71 -2.22 -11.39
C VAL A 159 2.33 -2.20 -10.76
N LEU A 160 1.55 -1.14 -10.99
CA LEU A 160 0.18 -1.03 -10.49
C LEU A 160 -0.73 -2.10 -11.08
N ILE A 161 -0.63 -2.39 -12.39
CA ILE A 161 -1.41 -3.46 -13.02
C ILE A 161 -1.07 -4.81 -12.38
N ILE A 162 0.20 -5.11 -12.13
CA ILE A 162 0.61 -6.34 -11.44
C ILE A 162 -0.02 -6.41 -10.04
N GLN A 163 0.01 -5.31 -9.28
CA GLN A 163 -0.61 -5.25 -7.96
C GLN A 163 -2.12 -5.49 -8.03
N LEU A 164 -2.81 -4.91 -9.02
CA LEU A 164 -4.25 -5.09 -9.23
C LEU A 164 -4.61 -6.54 -9.59
N LEU A 165 -3.94 -7.10 -10.59
CA LEU A 165 -4.25 -8.44 -11.11
C LEU A 165 -4.00 -9.55 -10.08
N PHE A 166 -2.92 -9.43 -9.30
CA PHE A 166 -2.52 -10.45 -8.32
C PHE A 166 -3.00 -10.15 -6.89
N SER A 167 -3.96 -9.24 -6.72
CA SER A 167 -4.61 -8.97 -5.44
C SER A 167 -5.47 -10.13 -4.92
N GLY A 168 -5.91 -11.03 -5.80
CA GLY A 168 -6.85 -12.11 -5.48
C GLY A 168 -8.31 -11.67 -5.38
N ILE A 169 -8.61 -10.40 -5.69
CA ILE A 169 -9.97 -9.86 -5.64
C ILE A 169 -10.68 -9.95 -6.98
N LEU A 170 -9.98 -9.60 -8.07
CA LEU A 170 -10.55 -9.55 -9.42
C LEU A 170 -10.70 -10.95 -10.03
N PHE A 171 -9.78 -11.85 -9.71
CA PHE A 171 -9.74 -13.20 -10.24
C PHE A 171 -9.40 -14.21 -9.16
N GLU A 172 -10.00 -15.41 -9.23
CA GLU A 172 -9.52 -16.57 -8.45
C GLU A 172 -8.13 -16.97 -8.95
N LEU A 173 -7.11 -16.76 -8.11
CA LEU A 173 -5.74 -17.09 -8.45
C LEU A 173 -5.47 -18.57 -8.18
N LYS A 174 -4.95 -19.30 -9.19
CA LYS A 174 -4.57 -20.71 -9.09
C LYS A 174 -3.15 -20.94 -9.62
N GLY A 175 -2.43 -21.89 -9.05
CA GLY A 175 -1.12 -22.31 -9.52
C GLY A 175 -0.05 -21.23 -9.48
N ALA A 176 0.47 -20.82 -10.64
CA ALA A 176 1.51 -19.79 -10.72
C ALA A 176 1.01 -18.40 -10.26
N GLY A 177 -0.24 -18.06 -10.58
CA GLY A 177 -0.84 -16.79 -10.17
C GLY A 177 -0.94 -16.64 -8.64
N GLU A 178 -1.30 -17.72 -7.96
CA GLU A 178 -1.33 -17.75 -6.49
C GLU A 178 0.06 -17.53 -5.90
N LYS A 179 1.10 -18.17 -6.44
CA LYS A 179 2.49 -17.97 -5.98
C LYS A 179 2.97 -16.53 -6.18
N ILE A 180 2.63 -15.91 -7.31
CA ILE A 180 2.98 -14.51 -7.58
C ILE A 180 2.25 -13.56 -6.60
N SER A 181 1.00 -13.85 -6.24
CA SER A 181 0.24 -13.01 -5.32
C SER A 181 0.92 -12.84 -3.95
N TYR A 182 1.64 -13.83 -3.47
CA TYR A 182 2.39 -13.74 -2.21
C TYR A 182 3.47 -12.65 -2.20
N VAL A 183 3.93 -12.21 -3.37
CA VAL A 183 4.92 -11.14 -3.52
C VAL A 183 4.27 -9.78 -3.76
N THR A 184 2.95 -9.72 -3.90
CA THR A 184 2.21 -8.47 -4.10
C THR A 184 1.76 -7.87 -2.77
N ILE A 185 1.88 -6.56 -2.65
CA ILE A 185 1.45 -5.79 -1.47
C ILE A 185 -0.08 -5.80 -1.38
N SER A 186 -0.75 -5.71 -2.52
CA SER A 186 -2.21 -5.65 -2.64
C SER A 186 -2.91 -6.83 -1.98
N LYS A 187 -2.37 -8.06 -2.13
CA LYS A 187 -2.90 -9.26 -1.48
C LYS A 187 -3.01 -9.05 0.04
N TRP A 188 -1.89 -8.76 0.70
CA TRP A 188 -1.82 -8.65 2.16
C TRP A 188 -2.58 -7.46 2.70
N SER A 189 -2.59 -6.35 1.96
CA SER A 189 -3.37 -5.16 2.29
C SER A 189 -4.88 -5.45 2.26
N VAL A 190 -5.37 -6.07 1.18
CA VAL A 190 -6.80 -6.40 1.04
C VAL A 190 -7.24 -7.47 2.01
N GLU A 191 -6.41 -8.50 2.25
CA GLU A 191 -6.70 -9.52 3.27
C GLU A 191 -6.82 -8.91 4.66
N SER A 192 -5.94 -7.96 5.01
CA SER A 192 -6.01 -7.25 6.29
C SER A 192 -7.27 -6.39 6.41
N LEU A 193 -7.55 -5.56 5.40
CA LEU A 193 -8.74 -4.71 5.39
C LEU A 193 -10.03 -5.53 5.40
N GLY A 194 -10.09 -6.63 4.65
CA GLY A 194 -11.24 -7.53 4.61
C GLY A 194 -11.46 -8.27 5.93
N SER A 195 -10.36 -8.63 6.64
CA SER A 195 -10.42 -9.22 7.96
C SER A 195 -10.97 -8.22 8.99
N ILE A 196 -10.48 -6.95 8.96
CA ILE A 196 -10.96 -5.86 9.84
C ILE A 196 -12.44 -5.59 9.60
N ALA A 197 -12.87 -5.57 8.33
CA ALA A 197 -14.27 -5.38 7.95
C ALA A 197 -15.17 -6.60 8.20
N ARG A 198 -14.58 -7.74 8.67
CA ARG A 198 -15.29 -8.99 8.93
C ARG A 198 -16.13 -9.48 7.75
N LEU A 199 -15.52 -9.49 6.56
CA LEU A 199 -16.21 -9.86 5.31
C LEU A 199 -16.92 -11.24 5.40
N ASN A 200 -16.36 -12.21 6.10
CA ASN A 200 -17.01 -13.50 6.29
C ASN A 200 -18.30 -13.43 7.12
N ASP A 201 -18.39 -12.50 8.07
CA ASP A 201 -19.59 -12.33 8.90
C ASP A 201 -20.73 -11.69 8.08
N LEU A 202 -20.40 -10.82 7.12
CA LEU A 202 -21.38 -10.24 6.20
C LEU A 202 -22.02 -11.32 5.29
N THR A 203 -21.21 -12.25 4.81
CA THR A 203 -21.70 -13.40 4.02
C THR A 203 -22.61 -14.29 4.84
N MET A 204 -22.31 -14.54 6.10
CA MET A 204 -23.16 -15.31 7.00
C MET A 204 -24.52 -14.63 7.27
N LYS A 205 -24.54 -13.31 7.42
CA LYS A 205 -25.79 -12.54 7.57
C LYS A 205 -26.71 -12.71 6.36
N ILE A 206 -26.14 -12.65 5.15
CA ILE A 206 -26.91 -12.83 3.89
C ILE A 206 -27.47 -14.24 3.81
N GLN A 207 -26.70 -15.28 4.17
CA GLN A 207 -27.16 -16.67 4.14
C GLN A 207 -28.31 -16.92 5.14
N GLN A 208 -28.28 -16.26 6.30
CA GLN A 208 -29.40 -16.33 7.26
C GLN A 208 -30.69 -15.72 6.70
N GLN A 209 -30.61 -14.72 5.84
CA GLN A 209 -31.76 -14.09 5.22
C GLN A 209 -32.20 -14.81 3.94
N ILE A 210 -31.27 -15.39 3.19
CA ILE A 210 -31.48 -16.12 1.94
C ILE A 210 -30.76 -17.48 2.03
N PRO A 211 -31.44 -18.55 2.49
CA PRO A 211 -30.83 -19.87 2.70
C PRO A 211 -30.26 -20.52 1.46
N THR A 212 -30.67 -20.09 0.27
CA THR A 212 -30.17 -20.56 -1.03
C THR A 212 -28.86 -19.90 -1.46
N ALA A 213 -28.39 -18.85 -0.78
CA ALA A 213 -27.12 -18.22 -1.09
C ALA A 213 -25.97 -19.11 -0.59
N GLU A 214 -25.09 -19.56 -1.49
CA GLU A 214 -23.90 -20.31 -1.13
C GLU A 214 -22.94 -19.45 -0.32
N HIS A 215 -22.74 -19.79 0.93
CA HIS A 215 -21.69 -19.20 1.76
C HIS A 215 -20.39 -19.95 1.55
N LYS A 216 -19.42 -19.32 0.85
CA LYS A 216 -18.03 -19.77 0.84
C LYS A 216 -17.23 -18.98 1.86
N PHE A 217 -16.97 -19.59 3.02
CA PHE A 217 -16.00 -19.04 3.96
C PHE A 217 -14.64 -18.89 3.27
N GLN A 218 -14.11 -17.67 3.24
CA GLN A 218 -12.81 -17.40 2.64
C GLN A 218 -11.77 -17.29 3.75
N GLU A 219 -10.82 -18.22 3.80
CA GLU A 219 -9.74 -18.23 4.80
C GLU A 219 -8.89 -16.94 4.76
N ILE A 220 -8.80 -16.31 3.60
CA ILE A 220 -8.09 -15.04 3.39
C ILE A 220 -8.66 -13.87 4.21
N PHE A 221 -9.95 -13.90 4.57
CA PHE A 221 -10.63 -12.87 5.37
C PHE A 221 -10.93 -13.31 6.79
N LYS A 222 -10.07 -14.15 7.36
CA LYS A 222 -10.23 -14.66 8.72
C LYS A 222 -10.02 -13.52 9.73
N SER A 223 -11.07 -13.14 10.45
CA SER A 223 -11.09 -12.04 11.42
C SER A 223 -10.46 -12.45 12.75
N THR A 224 -9.17 -12.80 12.76
CA THR A 224 -8.40 -13.16 13.95
C THR A 224 -7.18 -12.26 14.12
N GLY A 225 -6.85 -11.93 15.38
CA GLY A 225 -5.69 -11.08 15.68
C GLY A 225 -4.37 -11.68 15.16
N ALA A 226 -4.20 -13.00 15.22
CA ALA A 226 -3.02 -13.68 14.70
C ALA A 226 -2.88 -13.52 13.17
N HIS A 227 -3.98 -13.63 12.42
CA HIS A 227 -3.97 -13.44 10.96
C HIS A 227 -3.65 -12.01 10.58
N LEU A 228 -4.25 -11.04 11.24
CA LEU A 228 -4.01 -9.62 11.00
C LEU A 228 -2.55 -9.22 11.29
N THR A 229 -2.01 -9.65 12.43
CA THR A 229 -0.60 -9.39 12.78
C THR A 229 0.37 -10.08 11.83
N GLN A 230 0.07 -11.29 11.36
CA GLN A 230 0.86 -11.98 10.36
C GLN A 230 0.94 -11.18 9.05
N ASN A 231 -0.18 -10.67 8.56
CA ASN A 231 -0.22 -9.87 7.34
C ASN A 231 0.59 -8.57 7.49
N TRP A 232 0.49 -7.89 8.65
CA TRP A 232 1.28 -6.71 8.95
C TRP A 232 2.78 -7.01 9.00
N LEU A 233 3.18 -8.12 9.60
CA LEU A 233 4.58 -8.55 9.65
C LEU A 233 5.11 -8.86 8.25
N ILE A 234 4.30 -9.45 7.39
CA ILE A 234 4.68 -9.72 5.99
C ILE A 234 4.88 -8.41 5.23
N MET A 235 3.95 -7.45 5.34
CA MET A 235 4.10 -6.13 4.69
C MET A 235 5.34 -5.38 5.21
N GLY A 236 5.60 -5.41 6.52
CA GLY A 236 6.81 -4.86 7.12
C GLY A 236 8.07 -5.57 6.61
N GLY A 237 8.04 -6.90 6.50
CA GLY A 237 9.11 -7.71 5.92
C GLY A 237 9.38 -7.36 4.45
N MET A 238 8.33 -7.19 3.65
CA MET A 238 8.45 -6.74 2.25
C MET A 238 9.11 -5.36 2.16
N THR A 239 8.76 -4.44 3.05
CA THR A 239 9.38 -3.12 3.14
C THR A 239 10.88 -3.24 3.37
N ILE A 240 11.30 -4.03 4.36
CA ILE A 240 12.72 -4.24 4.70
C ILE A 240 13.47 -4.87 3.52
N VAL A 241 12.90 -5.91 2.90
CA VAL A 241 13.51 -6.58 1.74
C VAL A 241 13.69 -5.62 0.56
N CYS A 242 12.69 -4.80 0.26
CA CYS A 242 12.79 -3.78 -0.80
C CYS A 242 13.86 -2.74 -0.49
N MET A 243 14.00 -2.29 0.77
CA MET A 243 15.04 -1.33 1.18
C MET A 243 16.45 -1.90 1.06
N ILE A 244 16.64 -3.18 1.44
CA ILE A 244 17.90 -3.89 1.24
C ILE A 244 18.20 -4.01 -0.26
N LEU A 245 17.23 -4.44 -1.06
CA LEU A 245 17.36 -4.59 -2.51
C LEU A 245 17.73 -3.25 -3.17
N CYS A 246 17.06 -2.16 -2.79
CA CYS A 246 17.38 -0.81 -3.25
C CYS A 246 18.84 -0.45 -2.97
N THR A 247 19.32 -0.71 -1.75
CA THR A 247 20.72 -0.43 -1.35
C THR A 247 21.73 -1.26 -2.15
N VAL A 248 21.42 -2.55 -2.40
CA VAL A 248 22.28 -3.45 -3.19
C VAL A 248 22.33 -2.99 -4.66
N LEU A 249 21.19 -2.63 -5.25
CA LEU A 249 21.12 -2.14 -6.62
C LEU A 249 21.92 -0.85 -6.81
N LEU A 250 21.85 0.08 -5.85
CA LEU A 250 22.65 1.30 -5.91
C LEU A 250 24.16 1.03 -5.85
N ARG A 251 24.60 0.02 -5.08
CA ARG A 251 26.01 -0.38 -5.05
C ARG A 251 26.50 -0.93 -6.40
N SER A 252 25.68 -1.71 -7.08
CA SER A 252 26.05 -2.29 -8.38
C SER A 252 26.17 -1.20 -9.45
N LEU A 253 25.26 -0.24 -9.46
CA LEU A 253 25.25 0.86 -10.42
C LEU A 253 26.40 1.87 -10.23
N SER A 254 26.94 1.97 -9.02
CA SER A 254 28.11 2.82 -8.73
C SER A 254 29.42 2.25 -9.29
N LYS A 255 29.48 0.93 -9.55
CA LYS A 255 30.65 0.24 -10.11
C LYS A 255 30.73 0.33 -11.66
N ASP A 256 29.59 0.47 -12.34
CA ASP A 256 29.50 0.54 -13.81
C ASP A 256 29.95 1.88 -14.41
N GLY A 257 30.57 2.72 -13.65
CA GLY A 257 31.06 4.05 -14.05
C GLY A 257 32.57 4.27 -13.87
N ARG A 258 33.33 3.18 -13.77
CA ARG A 258 34.80 3.23 -13.86
C ARG A 258 35.27 2.84 -15.23
#